data_8133cd7cda77db5cdccd462d242640ec
#
_entry.id   8133cd7cda77db5cdccd462d242640ec
#
_cell.length_a   1.000
_cell.length_b   1.000
_cell.length_c   1.000
_cell.angle_alpha   90.00
_cell.angle_beta   90.00
_cell.angle_gamma   90.00
#
_symmetry.space_group_name_H-M   'P 1'
#
loop_
_entity.id
_entity.type
_entity.pdbx_description
1 polymer ?
#
loop_
_entity_poly.entity_id
_entity_poly.type
_entity_poly.pdbx_seq_one_letter_code
_entity_poly.pdbx_strand_id
1 'polypeptide(L)'
;MNFPPRRALKLLFIISLIVGMYFPGVASAQLPGENSHIQLQFVMVPAKRPNGTTESRAVTTVYTVKYAEDVPTFCQKAVHVRETLIAYLNKYPLQIGPNRQLVFDGVGPKLVPHINRTLGKVMVTEAVLLEGGKRIAKGAMSRLPFAHTQGCGRVLEEYEQRMNELLNNKEK
;
A
#
# COMPACT_ATOMS: atom_id res chain seq x y z
N MET A 1 -53.27 6.70 -33.58
CA MET A 1 -52.00 6.72 -32.82
C MET A 1 -51.98 7.99 -31.97
N ASN A 2 -52.26 7.90 -30.68
CA ASN A 2 -52.31 9.05 -29.76
C ASN A 2 -50.94 9.31 -29.19
N PHE A 3 -50.30 10.42 -29.53
CA PHE A 3 -49.06 10.88 -28.93
C PHE A 3 -49.35 11.48 -27.55
N PRO A 4 -48.57 11.16 -26.50
CA PRO A 4 -48.76 11.78 -25.20
C PRO A 4 -48.39 13.25 -25.25
N PRO A 5 -49.05 14.12 -24.45
CA PRO A 5 -48.84 15.56 -24.48
C PRO A 5 -47.44 15.92 -24.05
N ARG A 6 -46.81 16.86 -24.75
CA ARG A 6 -45.44 17.38 -24.58
C ARG A 6 -45.07 17.78 -23.13
N ARG A 7 -46.04 17.93 -22.23
CA ARG A 7 -45.80 18.28 -20.79
C ARG A 7 -45.36 17.07 -19.97
N ALA A 8 -45.79 15.86 -20.31
CA ALA A 8 -45.39 14.62 -19.61
C ALA A 8 -43.92 14.27 -19.88
N LEU A 9 -43.42 14.58 -21.07
CA LEU A 9 -42.02 14.31 -21.44
C LEU A 9 -41.00 15.17 -20.69
N LYS A 10 -41.39 16.42 -20.36
CA LYS A 10 -40.51 17.34 -19.57
C LYS A 10 -40.40 16.92 -18.11
N LEU A 11 -41.45 16.37 -17.52
CA LEU A 11 -41.45 15.89 -16.14
C LEU A 11 -40.57 14.63 -15.96
N LEU A 12 -40.59 13.73 -16.92
CA LEU A 12 -39.75 12.52 -16.93
C LEU A 12 -38.25 12.86 -17.00
N PHE A 13 -37.89 13.92 -17.75
CA PHE A 13 -36.49 14.37 -17.85
C PHE A 13 -35.96 14.99 -16.55
N ILE A 14 -36.80 15.73 -15.82
CA ILE A 14 -36.42 16.36 -14.54
C ILE A 14 -36.24 15.31 -13.45
N ILE A 15 -37.07 14.27 -13.39
CA ILE A 15 -36.96 13.19 -12.43
C ILE A 15 -35.68 12.35 -12.69
N SER A 16 -35.30 12.14 -13.94
CA SER A 16 -34.08 11.43 -14.32
C SER A 16 -32.81 12.19 -13.91
N LEU A 17 -32.84 13.54 -13.88
CA LEU A 17 -31.69 14.36 -13.50
C LEU A 17 -31.46 14.41 -11.98
N ILE A 18 -32.52 14.28 -11.18
CA ILE A 18 -32.46 14.31 -9.71
C ILE A 18 -31.97 12.97 -9.15
N VAL A 19 -32.31 11.85 -9.78
CA VAL A 19 -31.84 10.52 -9.36
C VAL A 19 -30.34 10.32 -9.62
N GLY A 20 -29.77 11.01 -10.62
CA GLY A 20 -28.35 10.95 -10.96
C GLY A 20 -27.40 11.62 -9.94
N MET A 21 -27.89 12.49 -9.04
CA MET A 21 -27.05 13.23 -8.08
C MET A 21 -26.92 12.58 -6.70
N TYR A 22 -27.61 11.45 -6.44
CA TYR A 22 -27.60 10.76 -5.14
C TYR A 22 -26.81 9.44 -5.12
N PHE A 23 -25.89 9.21 -6.07
CA PHE A 23 -24.92 8.17 -5.85
C PHE A 23 -23.72 8.77 -5.09
N PRO A 24 -23.66 8.64 -3.74
CA PRO A 24 -22.42 8.88 -3.04
C PRO A 24 -21.41 7.91 -3.66
N GLY A 25 -20.27 8.46 -4.09
CA GLY A 25 -19.20 7.66 -4.66
C GLY A 25 -18.98 6.44 -3.79
N VAL A 26 -19.14 5.26 -4.38
CA VAL A 26 -18.89 3.99 -3.69
C VAL A 26 -17.42 4.02 -3.36
N ALA A 27 -17.08 4.43 -2.13
CA ALA A 27 -15.77 4.17 -1.57
C ALA A 27 -15.61 2.67 -1.70
N SER A 28 -14.64 2.23 -2.50
CA SER A 28 -14.30 0.81 -2.63
C SER A 28 -13.90 0.32 -1.25
N ALA A 29 -14.89 -0.15 -0.48
CA ALA A 29 -14.66 -0.86 0.75
C ALA A 29 -13.91 -2.14 0.35
N GLN A 30 -12.62 -2.22 0.70
CA GLN A 30 -11.89 -3.47 0.59
C GLN A 30 -12.67 -4.54 1.35
N LEU A 31 -12.97 -5.64 0.67
CA LEU A 31 -13.65 -6.78 1.27
C LEU A 31 -12.81 -7.31 2.44
N PRO A 32 -13.42 -7.65 3.59
CA PRO A 32 -12.72 -8.29 4.69
C PRO A 32 -12.03 -9.57 4.19
N GLY A 33 -10.70 -9.66 4.35
CA GLY A 33 -9.90 -10.80 3.92
C GLY A 33 -9.03 -10.56 2.69
N GLU A 34 -9.09 -9.40 2.04
CA GLU A 34 -8.22 -9.07 0.91
C GLU A 34 -6.83 -8.62 1.40
N ASN A 35 -5.77 -9.18 0.80
CA ASN A 35 -4.40 -8.78 1.08
C ASN A 35 -4.18 -7.30 0.75
N SER A 36 -3.55 -6.56 1.64
CA SER A 36 -3.22 -5.15 1.44
C SER A 36 -1.74 -4.96 1.15
N HIS A 37 -1.42 -4.15 0.14
CA HIS A 37 -0.05 -3.85 -0.22
C HIS A 37 0.35 -2.47 0.30
N ILE A 38 1.33 -2.45 1.20
CA ILE A 38 1.80 -1.23 1.87
C ILE A 38 3.22 -0.91 1.41
N GLN A 39 3.38 0.26 0.81
CA GLN A 39 4.68 0.79 0.45
C GLN A 39 5.23 1.65 1.60
N LEU A 40 6.42 1.34 2.07
CA LEU A 40 7.16 2.21 2.97
C LEU A 40 8.05 3.19 2.20
N GLN A 41 8.48 4.26 2.89
CA GLN A 41 9.46 5.19 2.34
C GLN A 41 10.77 4.45 2.05
N PHE A 42 11.49 4.91 1.03
CA PHE A 42 12.78 4.35 0.68
C PHE A 42 13.79 4.49 1.83
N VAL A 43 14.74 3.58 1.85
CA VAL A 43 15.89 3.59 2.74
C VAL A 43 17.18 3.52 1.93
N MET A 44 18.25 4.08 2.47
CA MET A 44 19.61 3.93 1.91
C MET A 44 20.25 2.72 2.56
N VAL A 45 20.72 1.78 1.74
CA VAL A 45 21.29 0.51 2.19
C VAL A 45 22.60 0.21 1.48
N PRO A 46 23.53 -0.53 2.14
CA PRO A 46 24.78 -0.93 1.51
C PRO A 46 24.54 -1.96 0.41
N ALA A 47 25.23 -1.78 -0.70
CA ALA A 47 25.25 -2.72 -1.81
C ALA A 47 26.69 -2.99 -2.24
N LYS A 48 27.04 -4.28 -2.43
CA LYS A 48 28.38 -4.72 -2.81
C LYS A 48 28.49 -4.84 -4.33
N ARG A 49 29.54 -4.25 -4.87
CA ARG A 49 29.95 -4.43 -6.26
C ARG A 49 30.73 -5.75 -6.44
N PRO A 50 30.82 -6.28 -7.67
CA PRO A 50 31.62 -7.46 -7.95
C PRO A 50 33.11 -7.32 -7.55
N ASN A 51 33.64 -6.09 -7.57
CA ASN A 51 35.01 -5.78 -7.14
C ASN A 51 35.20 -5.70 -5.62
N GLY A 52 34.15 -6.01 -4.84
CA GLY A 52 34.18 -6.00 -3.36
C GLY A 52 33.92 -4.62 -2.72
N THR A 53 33.89 -3.53 -3.48
CA THR A 53 33.57 -2.20 -2.93
C THR A 53 32.08 -2.10 -2.59
N THR A 54 31.75 -1.30 -1.55
CA THR A 54 30.37 -1.08 -1.10
C THR A 54 29.96 0.34 -1.45
N GLU A 55 28.74 0.48 -1.98
CA GLU A 55 28.11 1.79 -2.21
C GLU A 55 26.72 1.82 -1.57
N SER A 56 26.22 3.03 -1.30
CA SER A 56 24.87 3.23 -0.76
C SER A 56 23.85 3.35 -1.88
N ARG A 57 22.77 2.55 -1.81
CA ARG A 57 21.70 2.53 -2.82
C ARG A 57 20.33 2.72 -2.16
N ALA A 58 19.44 3.45 -2.85
CA ALA A 58 18.07 3.62 -2.41
C ALA A 58 17.25 2.37 -2.72
N VAL A 59 16.50 1.89 -1.72
CA VAL A 59 15.59 0.74 -1.84
C VAL A 59 14.23 1.11 -1.28
N THR A 60 13.19 0.87 -2.05
CA THR A 60 11.79 0.94 -1.64
C THR A 60 11.27 -0.46 -1.40
N THR A 61 10.48 -0.65 -0.33
CA THR A 61 9.90 -1.95 0.00
C THR A 61 8.39 -1.88 -0.01
N VAL A 62 7.77 -2.87 -0.63
CA VAL A 62 6.32 -3.12 -0.58
C VAL A 62 6.07 -4.38 0.22
N TYR A 63 5.23 -4.29 1.23
CA TYR A 63 4.83 -5.41 2.07
C TYR A 63 3.40 -5.81 1.78
N THR A 64 3.15 -7.11 1.66
CA THR A 64 1.80 -7.67 1.60
C THR A 64 1.37 -8.01 3.03
N VAL A 65 0.40 -7.25 3.54
CA VAL A 65 -0.24 -7.50 4.84
C VAL A 65 -1.40 -8.45 4.63
N LYS A 66 -1.43 -9.54 5.41
CA LYS A 66 -2.36 -10.66 5.22
C LYS A 66 -3.83 -10.26 5.36
N TYR A 67 -4.13 -9.41 6.33
CA TYR A 67 -5.50 -8.97 6.62
C TYR A 67 -5.59 -7.45 6.61
N ALA A 68 -6.64 -6.91 6.01
CA ALA A 68 -6.85 -5.47 5.89
C ALA A 68 -6.97 -4.78 7.27
N GLU A 69 -7.54 -5.46 8.26
CA GLU A 69 -7.66 -4.98 9.64
C GLU A 69 -6.31 -4.85 10.36
N ASP A 70 -5.27 -5.55 9.92
CA ASP A 70 -3.92 -5.46 10.50
C ASP A 70 -3.12 -4.27 9.94
N VAL A 71 -3.58 -3.66 8.87
CA VAL A 71 -2.86 -2.58 8.16
C VAL A 71 -2.59 -1.35 9.05
N PRO A 72 -3.54 -0.83 9.83
CA PRO A 72 -3.25 0.28 10.74
C PRO A 72 -2.19 -0.08 11.78
N THR A 73 -2.25 -1.29 12.36
CA THR A 73 -1.26 -1.78 13.33
C THR A 73 0.14 -1.93 12.69
N PHE A 74 0.21 -2.44 11.46
CA PHE A 74 1.45 -2.49 10.69
C PHE A 74 2.02 -1.07 10.50
N CYS A 75 1.17 -0.12 10.10
CA CYS A 75 1.60 1.26 9.85
C CYS A 75 2.03 2.01 11.12
N GLN A 76 1.41 1.77 12.27
CA GLN A 76 1.88 2.29 13.56
C GLN A 76 3.29 1.80 13.90
N LYS A 77 3.65 0.58 13.49
CA LYS A 77 4.97 -0.01 13.69
C LYS A 77 5.93 0.17 12.49
N ALA A 78 5.58 0.99 11.50
CA ALA A 78 6.36 1.14 10.27
C ALA A 78 7.82 1.59 10.52
N VAL A 79 8.08 2.38 11.57
CA VAL A 79 9.45 2.78 11.96
C VAL A 79 10.27 1.56 12.32
N HIS A 80 9.76 0.66 13.16
CA HIS A 80 10.48 -0.55 13.57
C HIS A 80 10.65 -1.55 12.40
N VAL A 81 9.69 -1.59 11.48
CA VAL A 81 9.81 -2.37 10.25
C VAL A 81 10.98 -1.86 9.39
N ARG A 82 11.12 -0.53 9.26
CA ARG A 82 12.25 0.10 8.54
C ARG A 82 13.59 -0.18 9.23
N GLU A 83 13.65 -0.05 10.53
CA GLU A 83 14.87 -0.37 11.31
C GLU A 83 15.28 -1.82 11.10
N THR A 84 14.32 -2.75 11.14
CA THR A 84 14.58 -4.18 10.88
C THR A 84 15.10 -4.41 9.47
N LEU A 85 14.52 -3.75 8.47
CA LEU A 85 14.99 -3.80 7.08
C LEU A 85 16.44 -3.32 6.97
N ILE A 86 16.75 -2.16 7.55
CA ILE A 86 18.09 -1.57 7.52
C ILE A 86 19.09 -2.49 8.24
N ALA A 87 18.76 -2.99 9.41
CA ALA A 87 19.61 -3.90 10.18
C ALA A 87 19.89 -5.20 9.40
N TYR A 88 18.85 -5.76 8.77
CA TYR A 88 18.96 -6.95 7.94
C TYR A 88 19.89 -6.71 6.74
N LEU A 89 19.71 -5.63 5.98
CA LEU A 89 20.50 -5.33 4.80
C LEU A 89 21.92 -4.85 5.13
N ASN A 90 22.16 -4.28 6.30
CA ASN A 90 23.51 -4.01 6.81
C ASN A 90 24.27 -5.32 7.09
N LYS A 91 23.59 -6.32 7.65
CA LYS A 91 24.17 -7.64 7.91
C LYS A 91 24.37 -8.46 6.64
N TYR A 92 23.44 -8.32 5.69
CA TYR A 92 23.40 -9.05 4.43
C TYR A 92 23.27 -8.06 3.26
N PRO A 93 24.38 -7.38 2.89
CA PRO A 93 24.34 -6.37 1.83
C PRO A 93 23.86 -6.92 0.51
N LEU A 94 23.05 -6.14 -0.19
CA LEU A 94 22.59 -6.46 -1.54
C LEU A 94 23.78 -6.57 -2.50
N GLN A 95 23.62 -7.36 -3.55
CA GLN A 95 24.62 -7.46 -4.61
C GLN A 95 24.25 -6.55 -5.77
N ILE A 96 25.25 -5.97 -6.41
CA ILE A 96 25.11 -5.23 -7.65
C ILE A 96 25.46 -6.17 -8.79
N GLY A 97 24.50 -6.40 -9.69
CA GLY A 97 24.69 -7.24 -10.85
C GLY A 97 25.53 -6.58 -11.96
N PRO A 98 25.83 -7.31 -13.05
CA PRO A 98 26.63 -6.83 -14.18
C PRO A 98 26.09 -5.54 -14.79
N ASN A 99 24.76 -5.38 -14.83
CA ASN A 99 24.06 -4.20 -15.38
C ASN A 99 23.98 -3.03 -14.40
N ARG A 100 24.73 -3.05 -13.31
CA ARG A 100 24.70 -2.06 -12.22
C ARG A 100 23.34 -1.95 -11.50
N GLN A 101 22.48 -2.93 -11.66
CA GLN A 101 21.19 -3.02 -10.96
C GLN A 101 21.34 -3.84 -9.68
N LEU A 102 20.50 -3.54 -8.68
CA LEU A 102 20.46 -4.33 -7.47
C LEU A 102 19.84 -5.71 -7.72
N VAL A 103 20.42 -6.73 -7.11
CA VAL A 103 19.90 -8.10 -7.14
C VAL A 103 19.14 -8.35 -5.85
N PHE A 104 17.86 -8.65 -5.97
CA PHE A 104 16.93 -8.85 -4.84
C PHE A 104 16.54 -10.32 -4.62
N ASP A 105 17.12 -11.24 -5.40
CA ASP A 105 16.72 -12.64 -5.40
C ASP A 105 16.75 -13.29 -4.01
N GLY A 106 15.60 -13.78 -3.57
CA GLY A 106 15.43 -14.44 -2.28
C GLY A 106 15.54 -13.55 -1.05
N VAL A 107 15.71 -12.22 -1.20
CA VAL A 107 15.83 -11.29 -0.06
C VAL A 107 14.49 -11.14 0.64
N GLY A 108 13.41 -10.92 -0.11
CA GLY A 108 12.06 -10.75 0.44
C GLY A 108 11.63 -11.90 1.34
N PRO A 109 11.61 -13.15 0.86
CA PRO A 109 11.26 -14.32 1.67
C PRO A 109 12.10 -14.48 2.96
N LYS A 110 13.39 -14.14 2.90
CA LYS A 110 14.26 -14.17 4.09
C LYS A 110 14.01 -13.04 5.07
N LEU A 111 13.55 -11.88 4.58
CA LEU A 111 13.25 -10.70 5.38
C LEU A 111 11.93 -10.85 6.16
N VAL A 112 10.89 -11.45 5.57
CA VAL A 112 9.55 -11.59 6.15
C VAL A 112 9.54 -12.15 7.57
N PRO A 113 10.26 -13.24 7.92
CA PRO A 113 10.30 -13.75 9.29
C PRO A 113 10.85 -12.73 10.30
N HIS A 114 11.84 -11.92 9.91
CA HIS A 114 12.41 -10.88 10.77
C HIS A 114 11.40 -9.77 11.03
N ILE A 115 10.69 -9.33 9.99
CA ILE A 115 9.64 -8.31 10.10
C ILE A 115 8.51 -8.81 11.01
N ASN A 116 8.01 -10.03 10.81
CA ASN A 116 6.94 -10.59 11.63
C ASN A 116 7.35 -10.73 13.10
N ARG A 117 8.61 -11.05 13.37
CA ARG A 117 9.15 -11.06 14.74
C ARG A 117 9.12 -9.68 15.37
N THR A 118 9.51 -8.64 14.64
CA THR A 118 9.45 -7.24 15.10
C THR A 118 8.03 -6.79 15.34
N LEU A 119 7.07 -7.22 14.51
CA LEU A 119 5.66 -6.92 14.69
C LEU A 119 5.02 -7.66 15.88
N GLY A 120 5.64 -8.77 16.33
CA GLY A 120 5.11 -9.64 17.39
C GLY A 120 3.95 -10.53 16.93
N LYS A 121 3.62 -10.53 15.63
CA LYS A 121 2.52 -11.29 15.01
C LYS A 121 2.86 -11.58 13.55
N VAL A 122 2.34 -12.69 13.02
CA VAL A 122 2.44 -13.01 11.59
C VAL A 122 1.42 -12.16 10.82
N MET A 123 1.85 -10.99 10.39
CA MET A 123 1.04 -10.02 9.61
C MET A 123 1.48 -9.96 8.15
N VAL A 124 2.79 -10.06 7.89
CA VAL A 124 3.37 -9.90 6.56
C VAL A 124 3.56 -11.27 5.93
N THR A 125 3.04 -11.45 4.73
CA THR A 125 3.18 -12.68 3.93
C THR A 125 4.26 -12.55 2.87
N GLU A 126 4.51 -11.32 2.38
CA GLU A 126 5.46 -11.07 1.31
C GLU A 126 6.14 -9.71 1.49
N ALA A 127 7.38 -9.61 1.04
CA ALA A 127 8.13 -8.37 0.95
C ALA A 127 8.81 -8.31 -0.42
N VAL A 128 8.51 -7.26 -1.19
CA VAL A 128 9.12 -6.99 -2.49
C VAL A 128 10.00 -5.76 -2.37
N LEU A 129 11.26 -5.90 -2.79
CA LEU A 129 12.23 -4.81 -2.79
C LEU A 129 12.38 -4.27 -4.21
N LEU A 130 12.43 -2.96 -4.33
CA LEU A 130 12.55 -2.24 -5.59
C LEU A 130 13.70 -1.24 -5.49
N GLU A 131 14.49 -1.13 -6.54
CA GLU A 131 15.55 -0.12 -6.60
C GLU A 131 14.98 1.28 -6.81
N GLY A 132 15.49 2.24 -6.06
CA GLY A 132 15.14 3.65 -6.14
C GLY A 132 14.19 4.12 -5.06
N GLY A 133 14.01 5.46 -5.01
CA GLY A 133 13.18 6.17 -4.03
C GLY A 133 11.85 6.68 -4.58
N LYS A 134 11.44 6.28 -5.77
CA LYS A 134 10.20 6.77 -6.39
C LYS A 134 8.98 6.09 -5.78
N ARG A 135 7.94 6.88 -5.50
CA ARG A 135 6.60 6.32 -5.27
C ARG A 135 6.18 5.56 -6.52
N ILE A 136 5.69 4.36 -6.33
CA ILE A 136 5.10 3.59 -7.41
C ILE A 136 3.80 4.30 -7.78
N ALA A 137 3.77 4.96 -8.95
CA ALA A 137 2.58 5.65 -9.44
C ALA A 137 1.49 4.63 -9.79
N LYS A 138 0.21 4.98 -9.55
CA LYS A 138 -0.95 4.09 -9.84
C LYS A 138 -0.92 3.48 -11.25
N GLY A 139 -0.32 4.14 -12.25
CA GLY A 139 -0.24 3.64 -13.63
C GLY A 139 0.98 2.77 -13.96
N ALA A 140 2.07 2.87 -13.19
CA ALA A 140 3.27 2.06 -13.41
C ALA A 140 3.14 0.63 -12.86
N MET A 141 2.08 0.35 -12.11
CA MET A 141 1.87 -0.90 -11.39
C MET A 141 1.22 -2.01 -12.21
N SER A 142 0.81 -1.75 -13.45
CA SER A 142 0.25 -2.81 -14.31
C SER A 142 1.24 -3.95 -14.62
N ARG A 143 2.53 -3.76 -14.30
CA ARG A 143 3.59 -4.76 -14.48
C ARG A 143 4.01 -5.45 -13.17
N LEU A 144 3.52 -4.98 -12.02
CA LEU A 144 3.73 -5.61 -10.73
C LEU A 144 2.45 -6.32 -10.31
N PRO A 145 2.53 -7.42 -9.57
CA PRO A 145 1.34 -8.16 -9.12
C PRO A 145 0.44 -7.38 -8.14
N PHE A 146 0.70 -6.09 -7.92
CA PHE A 146 0.06 -5.27 -6.89
C PHE A 146 -0.77 -4.15 -7.50
N ALA A 147 -2.06 -4.38 -7.71
CA ALA A 147 -2.96 -3.38 -8.30
C ALA A 147 -3.19 -2.14 -7.41
N HIS A 148 -3.08 -2.27 -6.09
CA HIS A 148 -3.34 -1.21 -5.12
C HIS A 148 -2.29 -1.19 -4.02
N THR A 149 -1.40 -0.18 -4.06
CA THR A 149 -0.41 0.04 -3.00
C THR A 149 -0.76 1.32 -2.24
N GLN A 150 -0.80 1.24 -0.93
CA GLN A 150 -1.08 2.37 -0.04
C GLN A 150 0.19 2.75 0.74
N GLY A 151 0.32 4.04 1.05
CA GLY A 151 1.34 4.53 1.99
C GLY A 151 0.77 4.62 3.40
N CYS A 152 1.58 4.36 4.41
CA CYS A 152 1.15 4.37 5.81
C CYS A 152 0.54 5.70 6.28
N GLY A 153 1.01 6.85 5.78
CA GLY A 153 0.43 8.15 6.15
C GLY A 153 -1.08 8.19 5.91
N ARG A 154 -1.50 7.85 4.69
CA ARG A 154 -2.91 7.82 4.33
C ARG A 154 -3.71 6.80 5.15
N VAL A 155 -3.16 5.62 5.40
CA VAL A 155 -3.82 4.58 6.21
C VAL A 155 -4.11 5.08 7.62
N LEU A 156 -3.14 5.75 8.25
CA LEU A 156 -3.28 6.26 9.61
C LEU A 156 -4.29 7.43 9.67
N GLU A 157 -4.27 8.34 8.72
CA GLU A 157 -5.26 9.42 8.60
C GLU A 157 -6.70 8.86 8.50
N GLU A 158 -6.93 7.88 7.64
CA GLU A 158 -8.24 7.24 7.47
C GLU A 158 -8.67 6.45 8.72
N TYR A 159 -7.71 5.87 9.44
CA TYR A 159 -7.96 5.17 10.70
C TYR A 159 -8.36 6.12 11.82
N GLU A 160 -7.62 7.22 11.99
CA GLU A 160 -7.93 8.25 12.99
C GLU A 160 -9.30 8.89 12.76
N GLN A 161 -9.65 9.21 11.52
CA GLN A 161 -10.96 9.73 11.17
C GLN A 161 -12.09 8.79 11.60
N ARG A 162 -11.99 7.50 11.27
CA ARG A 162 -12.97 6.48 11.66
C ARG A 162 -13.10 6.33 13.19
N MET A 163 -11.97 6.37 13.90
CA MET A 163 -11.99 6.28 15.36
C MET A 163 -12.68 7.48 15.99
N ASN A 164 -12.44 8.69 15.48
CA ASN A 164 -13.09 9.90 15.95
C ASN A 164 -14.60 9.88 15.67
N GLU A 165 -15.04 9.39 14.53
CA GLU A 165 -16.46 9.21 14.21
C GLU A 165 -17.15 8.23 15.18
N LEU A 166 -16.48 7.11 15.51
CA LEU A 166 -17.02 6.12 16.46
C LEU A 166 -17.13 6.67 17.87
N LEU A 167 -16.18 7.50 18.31
CA LEU A 167 -16.21 8.15 19.62
C LEU A 167 -17.36 9.16 19.71
N ASN A 168 -17.50 10.02 18.70
CA ASN A 168 -18.57 11.03 18.64
C ASN A 168 -19.98 10.41 18.57
N ASN A 169 -20.12 9.21 18.00
CA ASN A 169 -21.40 8.50 17.94
C ASN A 169 -21.76 7.78 19.25
N LYS A 170 -20.81 7.56 20.16
CA LYS A 170 -21.08 6.97 21.49
C LYS A 170 -21.52 8.00 22.52
N GLU A 171 -21.29 9.28 22.27
CA GLU A 171 -21.68 10.38 23.17
C GLU A 171 -23.09 10.93 22.86
N LYS A 172 -23.75 10.45 21.83
CA LYS A 172 -25.14 10.76 21.46
C LYS A 172 -26.08 9.62 21.92
#